data_3246ad0a4f1ba7ae4aa490260efe7220
#
_entry.id   3246ad0a4f1ba7ae4aa490260efe7220
#
_cell.length_a   1.000
_cell.length_b   1.000
_cell.length_c   1.000
_cell.angle_alpha   90.00
_cell.angle_beta   90.00
_cell.angle_gamma   90.00
#
_symmetry.space_group_name_H-M   'P 1'
#
loop_
_entity.id
_entity.type
_entity.pdbx_description
1 polymer ?
#
loop_
_entity_poly.entity_id
_entity_poly.type
_entity_poly.pdbx_seq_one_letter_code
_entity_poly.pdbx_strand_id
1 'polypeptide(L)'
;AAEPNPTYIAFSEKGNLYSVGAEEGKGGIASFTADFQPLNHVVEEGAPLCYVSVDDKRQLVYGANYHKGQVLVYQLESDGRLSFVDQDTHQGSGPHANQASPHTHYADLTPDQYLITCDLGTDSLHVYDVSEEGKLTLINQYQIAPGAGPRHLVFHPHYKTAYLINELNATIDVLFYDGM
;
A
#
# COMPACT_ATOMS: atom_id res chain seq x y z
N ALA A 1 23.26 3.67 -4.36
CA ALA A 1 22.30 3.50 -5.46
C ALA A 1 21.49 4.78 -5.61
N ALA A 2 21.12 5.15 -6.82
CA ALA A 2 20.23 6.27 -7.10
C ALA A 2 18.93 5.69 -7.64
N GLU A 3 17.82 5.96 -6.96
CA GLU A 3 16.47 5.59 -7.40
C GLU A 3 15.73 6.86 -7.80
N PRO A 4 15.13 6.93 -9.00
CA PRO A 4 14.33 8.08 -9.39
C PRO A 4 13.06 8.20 -8.53
N ASN A 5 12.87 9.37 -7.88
CA ASN A 5 11.67 9.72 -7.10
C ASN A 5 11.30 8.69 -6.01
N PRO A 6 12.19 8.33 -5.08
CA PRO A 6 11.92 7.35 -4.02
C PRO A 6 11.06 8.01 -2.91
N THR A 7 9.77 8.21 -3.18
CA THR A 7 8.87 8.96 -2.30
C THR A 7 8.41 8.19 -1.07
N TYR A 8 8.59 6.87 -1.05
CA TYR A 8 8.30 6.01 0.10
C TYR A 8 9.25 4.82 0.16
N ILE A 9 9.59 4.39 1.38
CA ILE A 9 10.51 3.27 1.63
C ILE A 9 10.00 2.39 2.78
N ALA A 10 10.39 1.12 2.76
CA ALA A 10 10.18 0.17 3.85
C ALA A 10 11.41 -0.74 4.00
N PHE A 11 11.58 -1.32 5.19
CA PHE A 11 12.66 -2.26 5.48
C PHE A 11 12.09 -3.59 5.92
N SER A 12 12.70 -4.69 5.48
CA SER A 12 12.47 -6.00 6.07
C SER A 12 13.24 -6.16 7.38
N GLU A 13 12.88 -7.16 8.20
CA GLU A 13 13.62 -7.51 9.41
C GLU A 13 15.09 -7.87 9.13
N LYS A 14 15.41 -8.36 7.95
CA LYS A 14 16.78 -8.62 7.47
C LYS A 14 17.55 -7.35 7.08
N GLY A 15 16.89 -6.19 7.09
CA GLY A 15 17.48 -4.90 6.76
C GLY A 15 17.49 -4.56 5.27
N ASN A 16 16.95 -5.38 4.39
CA ASN A 16 16.79 -5.04 2.97
C ASN A 16 15.81 -3.86 2.83
N LEU A 17 16.12 -2.97 1.89
CA LEU A 17 15.31 -1.78 1.60
C LEU A 17 14.44 -2.03 0.37
N TYR A 18 13.19 -1.62 0.47
CA TYR A 18 12.21 -1.57 -0.62
C TYR A 18 11.75 -0.13 -0.79
N SER A 19 11.72 0.33 -2.03
CA SER A 19 11.38 1.72 -2.36
C SER A 19 10.35 1.73 -3.49
N VAL A 20 9.44 2.69 -3.46
CA VAL A 20 8.76 3.06 -4.70
C VAL A 20 9.82 3.50 -5.70
N GLY A 21 9.63 3.16 -6.97
CA GLY A 21 10.67 3.39 -7.97
C GLY A 21 10.11 3.52 -9.38
N ALA A 22 10.98 3.97 -10.29
CA ALA A 22 10.66 4.10 -11.70
C ALA A 22 11.87 3.72 -12.55
N GLU A 23 11.63 3.11 -13.70
CA GLU A 23 12.65 2.73 -14.67
C GLU A 23 12.13 2.97 -16.09
N GLU A 24 12.85 3.72 -16.89
CA GLU A 24 12.53 3.99 -18.30
C GLU A 24 11.08 4.45 -18.57
N GLY A 25 10.51 5.28 -17.69
CA GLY A 25 9.14 5.78 -17.81
C GLY A 25 8.06 4.84 -17.28
N LYS A 26 8.43 3.69 -16.73
CA LYS A 26 7.56 2.75 -16.02
C LYS A 26 7.63 2.99 -14.52
N GLY A 27 6.55 2.71 -13.83
CA GLY A 27 6.47 2.82 -12.37
C GLY A 27 6.37 1.46 -11.68
N GLY A 28 6.83 1.38 -10.43
CA GLY A 28 6.75 0.16 -9.64
C GLY A 28 7.54 0.25 -8.35
N ILE A 29 8.28 -0.81 -8.06
CA ILE A 29 9.03 -1.00 -6.83
C ILE A 29 10.47 -1.42 -7.14
N ALA A 30 11.41 -0.95 -6.32
CA ALA A 30 12.82 -1.32 -6.35
C ALA A 30 13.22 -2.01 -5.05
N SER A 31 14.11 -2.99 -5.13
CA SER A 31 14.68 -3.68 -3.98
C SER A 31 16.19 -3.50 -3.88
N PHE A 32 16.69 -3.41 -2.66
CA PHE A 32 18.10 -3.20 -2.32
C PHE A 32 18.51 -4.08 -1.14
N THR A 33 19.78 -4.45 -1.11
CA THR A 33 20.37 -5.12 0.06
C THR A 33 20.44 -4.19 1.26
N ALA A 34 20.78 -4.72 2.44
CA ALA A 34 20.95 -3.94 3.68
C ALA A 34 22.09 -2.90 3.59
N ASP A 35 23.06 -3.07 2.69
CA ASP A 35 24.12 -2.11 2.37
C ASP A 35 23.80 -1.26 1.12
N PHE A 36 22.50 -1.20 0.75
CA PHE A 36 21.95 -0.37 -0.33
C PHE A 36 22.47 -0.69 -1.74
N GLN A 37 22.88 -1.92 -2.00
CA GLN A 37 23.16 -2.36 -3.36
C GLN A 37 21.84 -2.73 -4.07
N PRO A 38 21.63 -2.30 -5.32
CA PRO A 38 20.41 -2.63 -6.06
C PRO A 38 20.32 -4.14 -6.33
N LEU A 39 19.13 -4.70 -6.14
CA LEU A 39 18.81 -6.10 -6.42
C LEU A 39 17.99 -6.22 -7.70
N ASN A 40 16.78 -5.67 -7.71
CA ASN A 40 15.95 -5.60 -8.92
C ASN A 40 14.87 -4.52 -8.86
N HIS A 41 14.30 -4.22 -10.02
CA HIS A 41 13.06 -3.47 -10.18
C HIS A 41 11.94 -4.40 -10.66
N VAL A 42 10.73 -4.20 -10.15
CA VAL A 42 9.50 -4.77 -10.71
C VAL A 42 8.62 -3.60 -11.11
N VAL A 43 8.56 -3.33 -12.41
CA VAL A 43 7.91 -2.14 -12.97
C VAL A 43 6.86 -2.53 -14.01
N GLU A 44 5.86 -1.68 -14.18
CA GLU A 44 4.81 -1.76 -15.19
C GLU A 44 4.59 -0.41 -15.86
N GLU A 45 3.89 -0.38 -16.98
CA GLU A 45 3.53 0.86 -17.67
C GLU A 45 2.72 1.80 -16.76
N GLY A 46 3.13 3.07 -16.68
CA GLY A 46 2.46 4.12 -15.94
C GLY A 46 3.27 4.68 -14.77
N ALA A 47 2.56 5.38 -13.87
CA ALA A 47 3.18 6.08 -12.74
C ALA A 47 3.69 5.11 -11.66
N PRO A 48 4.73 5.51 -10.91
CA PRO A 48 5.24 4.72 -9.79
C PRO A 48 4.20 4.58 -8.67
N LEU A 49 4.46 3.64 -7.77
CA LEU A 49 3.71 3.49 -6.52
C LEU A 49 3.87 4.74 -5.65
N CYS A 50 3.01 4.90 -4.65
CA CYS A 50 3.10 5.96 -3.65
C CYS A 50 3.33 5.43 -2.22
N TYR A 51 3.18 4.12 -2.02
CA TYR A 51 3.36 3.45 -0.74
C TYR A 51 3.96 2.07 -0.92
N VAL A 52 4.75 1.62 0.06
CA VAL A 52 5.28 0.26 0.17
C VAL A 52 5.31 -0.17 1.63
N SER A 53 4.96 -1.43 1.91
CA SER A 53 5.09 -2.08 3.22
C SER A 53 5.62 -3.50 3.08
N VAL A 54 6.15 -4.07 4.17
CA VAL A 54 6.76 -5.40 4.19
C VAL A 54 6.03 -6.30 5.18
N ASP A 55 5.68 -7.49 4.74
CA ASP A 55 5.18 -8.59 5.55
C ASP A 55 6.29 -9.64 5.69
N ASP A 56 7.11 -9.50 6.71
CA ASP A 56 8.21 -10.44 6.95
C ASP A 56 7.71 -11.84 7.30
N LYS A 57 6.50 -11.98 7.83
CA LYS A 57 5.93 -13.27 8.21
C LYS A 57 5.59 -14.13 6.99
N ARG A 58 4.90 -13.54 5.99
CA ARG A 58 4.55 -14.22 4.74
C ARG A 58 5.61 -14.07 3.66
N GLN A 59 6.68 -13.28 3.92
CA GLN A 59 7.69 -12.89 2.93
C GLN A 59 7.04 -12.24 1.71
N LEU A 60 6.19 -11.24 1.96
CA LEU A 60 5.50 -10.45 0.95
C LEU A 60 5.84 -8.96 1.09
N VAL A 61 5.66 -8.24 0.01
CA VAL A 61 5.73 -6.78 -0.01
C VAL A 61 4.46 -6.26 -0.69
N TYR A 62 3.82 -5.26 -0.06
CA TYR A 62 2.62 -4.63 -0.59
C TYR A 62 2.93 -3.24 -1.13
N GLY A 63 2.23 -2.84 -2.17
CA GLY A 63 2.34 -1.52 -2.76
C GLY A 63 0.98 -0.90 -3.05
N ALA A 64 0.89 0.43 -2.97
CA ALA A 64 -0.28 1.18 -3.42
C ALA A 64 0.09 2.06 -4.62
N ASN A 65 -0.75 2.03 -5.66
CA ASN A 65 -0.63 2.90 -6.83
C ASN A 65 -1.77 3.91 -6.87
N TYR A 66 -1.46 5.16 -6.54
CA TYR A 66 -2.41 6.25 -6.52
C TYR A 66 -3.05 6.51 -7.90
N HIS A 67 -2.25 6.51 -8.95
CA HIS A 67 -2.72 6.90 -10.28
C HIS A 67 -3.61 5.84 -10.93
N LYS A 68 -3.44 4.57 -10.54
CA LYS A 68 -4.22 3.46 -11.07
C LYS A 68 -5.32 2.96 -10.13
N GLY A 69 -5.33 3.44 -8.87
CA GLY A 69 -6.26 2.94 -7.84
C GLY A 69 -6.03 1.47 -7.53
N GLN A 70 -4.77 1.05 -7.44
CA GLN A 70 -4.41 -0.36 -7.28
C GLN A 70 -3.69 -0.65 -5.96
N VAL A 71 -3.92 -1.83 -5.43
CA VAL A 71 -3.08 -2.51 -4.46
C VAL A 71 -2.34 -3.66 -5.15
N LEU A 72 -1.03 -3.80 -4.89
CA LEU A 72 -0.17 -4.79 -5.52
C LEU A 72 0.53 -5.63 -4.46
N VAL A 73 0.78 -6.90 -4.79
CA VAL A 73 1.49 -7.86 -3.94
C VAL A 73 2.68 -8.41 -4.68
N TYR A 74 3.81 -8.44 -3.99
CA TYR A 74 5.06 -8.99 -4.49
C TYR A 74 5.57 -10.06 -3.54
N GLN A 75 6.09 -11.16 -4.09
CA GLN A 75 6.84 -12.14 -3.33
C GLN A 75 8.23 -11.61 -3.00
N LEU A 76 8.62 -11.72 -1.74
CA LEU A 76 9.98 -11.46 -1.29
C LEU A 76 10.80 -12.73 -1.40
N GLU A 77 11.72 -12.75 -2.32
CA GLU A 77 12.62 -13.88 -2.55
C GLU A 77 13.70 -13.97 -1.47
N SER A 78 14.29 -15.14 -1.32
CA SER A 78 15.30 -15.41 -0.27
C SER A 78 16.54 -14.51 -0.36
N ASP A 79 16.87 -14.01 -1.55
CA ASP A 79 17.98 -13.09 -1.82
C ASP A 79 17.59 -11.59 -1.72
N GLY A 80 16.33 -11.30 -1.36
CA GLY A 80 15.79 -9.95 -1.22
C GLY A 80 15.19 -9.35 -2.48
N ARG A 81 15.21 -10.06 -3.60
CA ARG A 81 14.53 -9.64 -4.83
C ARG A 81 13.02 -9.76 -4.69
N LEU A 82 12.32 -9.08 -5.57
CA LEU A 82 10.87 -9.11 -5.65
C LEU A 82 10.40 -9.72 -6.97
N SER A 83 9.28 -10.45 -6.91
CA SER A 83 8.52 -10.87 -8.07
C SER A 83 7.04 -10.54 -7.88
N PHE A 84 6.36 -10.11 -8.96
CA PHE A 84 4.93 -9.78 -8.90
C PHE A 84 4.09 -11.04 -8.67
N VAL A 85 3.07 -10.93 -7.79
CA VAL A 85 2.19 -12.05 -7.45
C VAL A 85 0.74 -11.76 -7.81
N ASP A 86 0.19 -10.64 -7.31
CA ASP A 86 -1.23 -10.33 -7.44
C ASP A 86 -1.50 -8.83 -7.35
N GLN A 87 -2.69 -8.43 -7.79
CA GLN A 87 -3.18 -7.06 -7.64
C GLN A 87 -4.71 -7.04 -7.59
N ASP A 88 -5.25 -5.99 -6.96
CA ASP A 88 -6.64 -5.60 -7.13
C ASP A 88 -6.71 -4.13 -7.60
N THR A 89 -7.72 -3.82 -8.41
CA THR A 89 -7.97 -2.46 -8.91
C THR A 89 -9.33 -2.01 -8.41
N HIS A 90 -9.33 -0.99 -7.56
CA HIS A 90 -10.55 -0.44 -6.99
C HIS A 90 -11.44 0.19 -8.05
N GLN A 91 -12.72 0.32 -7.74
CA GLN A 91 -13.72 0.90 -8.63
C GLN A 91 -14.53 1.98 -7.89
N GLY A 92 -14.97 2.99 -8.62
CA GLY A 92 -15.80 4.04 -8.07
C GLY A 92 -15.22 5.44 -8.22
N SER A 93 -15.83 6.39 -7.53
CA SER A 93 -15.46 7.80 -7.50
C SER A 93 -16.07 8.46 -6.25
N GLY A 94 -15.62 9.67 -5.92
CA GLY A 94 -16.15 10.47 -4.82
C GLY A 94 -16.64 11.85 -5.31
N PRO A 95 -17.19 12.66 -4.39
CA PRO A 95 -17.80 13.96 -4.75
C PRO A 95 -16.77 15.08 -4.96
N HIS A 96 -15.53 14.92 -4.52
CA HIS A 96 -14.49 15.95 -4.65
C HIS A 96 -13.89 15.94 -6.07
N ALA A 97 -13.40 17.10 -6.54
CA ALA A 97 -12.79 17.22 -7.87
C ALA A 97 -11.60 16.27 -8.11
N ASN A 98 -10.88 15.90 -7.06
CA ASN A 98 -9.75 14.96 -7.10
C ASN A 98 -10.19 13.48 -6.92
N GLN A 99 -11.48 13.19 -6.99
CA GLN A 99 -12.05 11.85 -6.80
C GLN A 99 -12.80 11.35 -8.05
N ALA A 100 -12.31 11.71 -9.24
CA ALA A 100 -12.91 11.25 -10.50
C ALA A 100 -12.72 9.73 -10.73
N SER A 101 -11.76 9.12 -10.06
CA SER A 101 -11.43 7.69 -10.12
C SER A 101 -10.83 7.23 -8.79
N PRO A 102 -10.63 5.91 -8.58
CA PRO A 102 -9.91 5.40 -7.41
C PRO A 102 -8.47 5.92 -7.33
N HIS A 103 -7.99 6.14 -6.11
CA HIS A 103 -6.65 6.62 -5.80
C HIS A 103 -6.12 5.96 -4.53
N THR A 104 -5.69 4.70 -4.64
CA THR A 104 -5.16 3.93 -3.50
C THR A 104 -3.84 4.53 -3.04
N HIS A 105 -3.79 5.03 -1.79
CA HIS A 105 -2.64 5.75 -1.26
C HIS A 105 -1.88 5.01 -0.16
N TYR A 106 -2.45 3.97 0.40
CA TYR A 106 -1.90 3.21 1.53
C TYR A 106 -2.25 1.74 1.38
N ALA A 107 -1.31 0.87 1.73
CA ALA A 107 -1.50 -0.58 1.80
C ALA A 107 -0.55 -1.16 2.85
N ASP A 108 -1.08 -1.57 4.01
CA ASP A 108 -0.29 -2.12 5.12
C ASP A 108 -1.12 -3.07 5.97
N LEU A 109 -0.46 -3.79 6.88
CA LEU A 109 -1.11 -4.81 7.69
C LEU A 109 -1.85 -4.21 8.89
N THR A 110 -3.00 -4.80 9.19
CA THR A 110 -3.68 -4.64 10.48
C THR A 110 -2.95 -5.43 11.58
N PRO A 111 -3.19 -5.16 12.87
CA PRO A 111 -2.57 -5.91 13.97
C PRO A 111 -2.85 -7.42 13.93
N ASP A 112 -3.97 -7.85 13.34
CA ASP A 112 -4.37 -9.26 13.16
C ASP A 112 -4.06 -9.79 11.75
N GLN A 113 -3.16 -9.11 11.01
CA GLN A 113 -2.52 -9.60 9.77
C GLN A 113 -3.40 -9.62 8.52
N TYR A 114 -4.47 -8.85 8.47
CA TYR A 114 -5.16 -8.51 7.23
C TYR A 114 -4.45 -7.36 6.53
N LEU A 115 -4.56 -7.27 5.22
CA LEU A 115 -4.09 -6.11 4.47
C LEU A 115 -5.23 -5.08 4.42
N ILE A 116 -4.94 -3.84 4.82
CA ILE A 116 -5.88 -2.73 4.73
C ILE A 116 -5.35 -1.65 3.79
N THR A 117 -6.21 -1.12 2.93
CA THR A 117 -5.88 -0.03 2.02
C THR A 117 -6.72 1.21 2.30
N CYS A 118 -6.17 2.39 2.01
CA CYS A 118 -6.93 3.64 1.97
C CYS A 118 -7.06 4.09 0.51
N ASP A 119 -8.29 4.29 0.05
CA ASP A 119 -8.56 4.82 -1.28
C ASP A 119 -9.15 6.24 -1.18
N LEU A 120 -8.29 7.21 -1.47
CA LEU A 120 -8.64 8.63 -1.46
C LEU A 120 -9.71 8.97 -2.50
N GLY A 121 -9.70 8.30 -3.64
CA GLY A 121 -10.61 8.60 -4.75
C GLY A 121 -12.03 8.11 -4.55
N THR A 122 -12.24 7.13 -3.67
CA THR A 122 -13.55 6.50 -3.44
C THR A 122 -14.07 6.69 -2.01
N ASP A 123 -13.35 7.45 -1.17
CA ASP A 123 -13.67 7.63 0.25
C ASP A 123 -13.82 6.29 0.99
N SER A 124 -12.95 5.30 0.72
CA SER A 124 -13.12 3.96 1.26
C SER A 124 -11.84 3.34 1.81
N LEU A 125 -12.02 2.41 2.74
CA LEU A 125 -11.01 1.46 3.18
C LEU A 125 -11.40 0.08 2.66
N HIS A 126 -10.45 -0.67 2.10
CA HIS A 126 -10.67 -2.05 1.69
C HIS A 126 -9.81 -2.97 2.57
N VAL A 127 -10.37 -4.10 2.98
CA VAL A 127 -9.68 -5.09 3.82
C VAL A 127 -9.64 -6.42 3.08
N TYR A 128 -8.43 -6.95 2.99
CA TYR A 128 -8.17 -8.20 2.29
C TYR A 128 -7.63 -9.26 3.23
N ASP A 129 -8.11 -10.49 3.08
CA ASP A 129 -7.37 -11.68 3.46
C ASP A 129 -6.28 -11.93 2.41
N VAL A 130 -5.08 -12.24 2.88
CA VAL A 130 -3.92 -12.50 2.01
C VAL A 130 -3.42 -13.91 2.28
N SER A 131 -3.43 -14.76 1.25
CA SER A 131 -2.90 -16.11 1.38
C SER A 131 -1.37 -16.13 1.59
N GLU A 132 -0.82 -17.26 2.01
CA GLU A 132 0.64 -17.43 2.13
C GLU A 132 1.38 -17.23 0.79
N GLU A 133 0.70 -17.48 -0.33
CA GLU A 133 1.22 -17.25 -1.68
C GLU A 133 0.94 -15.81 -2.20
N GLY A 134 0.42 -14.93 -1.35
CA GLY A 134 0.19 -13.52 -1.67
C GLY A 134 -1.07 -13.24 -2.50
N LYS A 135 -2.06 -14.16 -2.55
CA LYS A 135 -3.32 -13.92 -3.25
C LYS A 135 -4.28 -13.09 -2.39
N LEU A 136 -4.84 -12.06 -3.01
CA LEU A 136 -5.79 -11.13 -2.40
C LEU A 136 -7.22 -11.68 -2.47
N THR A 137 -7.93 -11.62 -1.33
CA THR A 137 -9.38 -11.83 -1.26
C THR A 137 -10.00 -10.66 -0.52
N LEU A 138 -10.75 -9.80 -1.21
CA LEU A 138 -11.48 -8.71 -0.56
C LEU A 138 -12.54 -9.29 0.38
N ILE A 139 -12.43 -8.98 1.68
CA ILE A 139 -13.34 -9.49 2.71
C ILE A 139 -14.26 -8.41 3.27
N ASN A 140 -13.83 -7.14 3.23
CA ASN A 140 -14.66 -6.05 3.72
C ASN A 140 -14.29 -4.71 3.05
N GLN A 141 -15.25 -3.79 3.05
CA GLN A 141 -15.07 -2.41 2.60
C GLN A 141 -15.83 -1.47 3.53
N TYR A 142 -15.17 -0.42 3.97
CA TYR A 142 -15.75 0.60 4.84
C TYR A 142 -15.79 1.93 4.11
N GLN A 143 -16.94 2.60 4.14
CA GLN A 143 -17.13 3.92 3.55
C GLN A 143 -16.82 5.00 4.59
N ILE A 144 -15.95 5.93 4.20
CA ILE A 144 -15.63 7.13 4.97
C ILE A 144 -16.54 8.29 4.52
N ALA A 145 -16.53 9.39 5.26
CA ALA A 145 -17.36 10.55 4.92
C ALA A 145 -17.09 11.03 3.49
N PRO A 146 -18.13 11.32 2.69
CA PRO A 146 -17.96 11.76 1.31
C PRO A 146 -17.08 13.01 1.19
N GLY A 147 -16.07 12.96 0.33
CA GLY A 147 -15.10 14.05 0.11
C GLY A 147 -13.99 14.13 1.16
N ALA A 148 -13.88 13.16 2.05
CA ALA A 148 -12.82 13.12 3.07
C ALA A 148 -11.44 12.81 2.47
N GLY A 149 -11.37 11.85 1.57
CA GLY A 149 -10.13 11.43 0.93
C GLY A 149 -9.17 10.72 1.89
N PRO A 150 -9.49 9.49 2.35
CA PRO A 150 -8.63 8.72 3.25
C PRO A 150 -7.27 8.45 2.60
N ARG A 151 -6.20 8.73 3.35
CA ARG A 151 -4.84 8.70 2.81
C ARG A 151 -3.93 7.69 3.48
N HIS A 152 -3.72 7.82 4.79
CA HIS A 152 -2.89 6.91 5.59
C HIS A 152 -3.60 6.57 6.89
N LEU A 153 -3.29 5.38 7.41
CA LEU A 153 -3.86 4.86 8.65
C LEU A 153 -2.74 4.35 9.55
N VAL A 154 -2.90 4.51 10.86
CA VAL A 154 -2.00 3.95 11.86
C VAL A 154 -2.82 3.38 13.02
N PHE A 155 -2.43 2.18 13.48
CA PHE A 155 -3.04 1.53 14.64
C PHE A 155 -2.36 1.96 15.93
N HIS A 156 -3.17 2.21 16.96
CA HIS A 156 -2.63 2.46 18.30
C HIS A 156 -1.99 1.18 18.85
N PRO A 157 -0.76 1.22 19.43
CA PRO A 157 -0.05 -0.01 19.82
C PRO A 157 -0.67 -0.76 21.00
N HIS A 158 -1.56 -0.10 21.81
CA HIS A 158 -2.12 -0.67 23.03
C HIS A 158 -3.64 -0.59 23.13
N TYR A 159 -4.31 0.16 22.26
CA TYR A 159 -5.76 0.34 22.28
C TYR A 159 -6.38 -0.14 20.97
N LYS A 160 -7.63 -0.58 21.03
CA LYS A 160 -8.45 -0.94 19.86
C LYS A 160 -8.86 0.30 19.06
N THR A 161 -7.86 1.03 18.60
CA THR A 161 -8.04 2.32 17.94
C THR A 161 -7.12 2.44 16.75
N ALA A 162 -7.64 2.94 15.65
CA ALA A 162 -6.87 3.37 14.50
C ALA A 162 -7.12 4.86 14.21
N TYR A 163 -6.12 5.54 13.69
CA TYR A 163 -6.19 6.94 13.29
C TYR A 163 -6.04 7.01 11.78
N LEU A 164 -7.04 7.54 11.12
CA LEU A 164 -7.09 7.71 9.68
C LEU A 164 -6.93 9.19 9.33
N ILE A 165 -5.89 9.55 8.60
CA ILE A 165 -5.75 10.92 8.07
C ILE A 165 -6.47 11.02 6.74
N ASN A 166 -7.32 12.05 6.60
CA ASN A 166 -8.06 12.38 5.41
C ASN A 166 -7.46 13.63 4.75
N GLU A 167 -6.99 13.49 3.51
CA GLU A 167 -6.27 14.55 2.82
C GLU A 167 -7.18 15.69 2.37
N LEU A 168 -8.35 15.36 1.79
CA LEU A 168 -9.15 16.34 1.04
C LEU A 168 -9.93 17.30 1.94
N ASN A 169 -10.31 16.88 3.14
CA ASN A 169 -11.00 17.72 4.12
C ASN A 169 -10.14 18.10 5.33
N ALA A 170 -8.86 17.67 5.35
CA ALA A 170 -7.88 17.94 6.41
C ALA A 170 -8.36 17.51 7.81
N THR A 171 -8.96 16.32 7.92
CA THR A 171 -9.42 15.73 9.19
C THR A 171 -8.62 14.50 9.58
N ILE A 172 -8.76 14.10 10.85
CA ILE A 172 -8.34 12.79 11.36
C ILE A 172 -9.58 12.11 11.93
N ASP A 173 -9.90 10.92 11.42
CA ASP A 173 -10.91 10.06 12.01
C ASP A 173 -10.27 9.14 13.05
N VAL A 174 -10.97 8.97 14.18
CA VAL A 174 -10.60 8.01 15.21
C VAL A 174 -11.55 6.83 15.10
N LEU A 175 -11.00 5.70 14.66
CA LEU A 175 -11.76 4.49 14.36
C LEU A 175 -11.60 3.49 15.51
N PHE A 176 -12.69 2.84 15.89
CA PHE A 176 -12.63 1.68 16.77
C PHE A 176 -12.25 0.45 15.92
N TYR A 177 -11.27 -0.31 16.39
CA TYR A 177 -10.80 -1.53 15.74
C TYR A 177 -10.78 -2.67 16.75
N ASP A 178 -11.59 -3.70 16.55
CA ASP A 178 -11.71 -4.84 17.46
C ASP A 178 -11.28 -6.18 16.83
N GLY A 179 -10.64 -6.10 15.68
CA GLY A 179 -10.24 -7.25 14.86
C GLY A 179 -11.27 -7.58 13.78
N MET A 180 -10.94 -8.52 12.92
CA MET A 180 -11.77 -9.02 11.83
C MET A 180 -12.41 -10.35 12.19
#